data_19d1fc4e4054983dd9b7818c3d4cef03
#
_entry.id   19d1fc4e4054983dd9b7818c3d4cef03
#
_cell.length_a   1.000
_cell.length_b   1.000
_cell.length_c   1.000
_cell.angle_alpha   90.00
_cell.angle_beta   90.00
_cell.angle_gamma   90.00
#
_symmetry.space_group_name_H-M   'P 1'
#
loop_
_entity.id
_entity.type
_entity.pdbx_description
1 polymer ?
#
loop_
_entity_poly.entity_id
_entity_poly.type
_entity_poly.pdbx_seq_one_letter_code
_entity_poly.pdbx_strand_id
1 'polypeptide(L)'
;MDTLLRHPERIAQDPVLSFASAIWFWMTPQKPKPSCHDIMVGNWVPTDDDIVKNRMPGFGSTVNVINGGVECGMGTASERTALRYAYYRYFCDYFKVSPGENIDCDHETPFGK
;
A
#
# COMPACT_ATOMS: atom_id res chain seq x y z
N MET A 1 -22.57 8.95 6.62
CA MET A 1 -21.14 9.14 7.01
C MET A 1 -20.94 9.20 8.53
N ASP A 2 -21.84 9.78 9.28
CA ASP A 2 -21.73 9.85 10.77
C ASP A 2 -21.72 8.49 11.49
N THR A 3 -22.23 7.44 10.87
CA THR A 3 -22.47 6.15 11.55
C THR A 3 -21.16 5.42 11.87
N LEU A 4 -20.15 5.45 10.97
CA LEU A 4 -18.88 4.77 11.19
C LEU A 4 -17.96 5.51 12.17
N LEU A 5 -18.07 6.84 12.26
CA LEU A 5 -17.34 7.62 13.26
C LEU A 5 -17.85 7.34 14.67
N ARG A 6 -19.15 7.07 14.83
CA ARG A 6 -19.79 6.75 16.10
C ARG A 6 -19.71 5.26 16.45
N HIS A 7 -19.67 4.41 15.44
CA HIS A 7 -19.72 2.96 15.55
C HIS A 7 -18.66 2.30 14.66
N PRO A 8 -17.34 2.52 14.91
CA PRO A 8 -16.26 1.95 14.09
C PRO A 8 -16.23 0.41 14.14
N GLU A 9 -16.74 -0.20 15.20
CA GLU A 9 -16.86 -1.65 15.35
C GLU A 9 -17.67 -2.32 14.24
N ARG A 10 -18.55 -1.58 13.56
CA ARG A 10 -19.36 -2.11 12.45
C ARG A 10 -18.52 -2.61 11.27
N ILE A 11 -17.32 -2.06 11.08
CA ILE A 11 -16.40 -2.54 10.04
C ILE A 11 -16.00 -4.00 10.30
N ALA A 12 -15.86 -4.38 11.57
CA ALA A 12 -15.53 -5.76 11.94
C ALA A 12 -16.75 -6.70 11.98
N GLN A 13 -17.95 -6.14 12.10
CA GLN A 13 -19.20 -6.91 12.27
C GLN A 13 -19.95 -7.14 10.95
N ASP A 14 -19.80 -6.23 9.99
CA ASP A 14 -20.48 -6.28 8.70
C ASP A 14 -19.48 -6.64 7.58
N PRO A 15 -19.61 -7.84 6.97
CA PRO A 15 -18.68 -8.27 5.92
C PRO A 15 -18.66 -7.34 4.70
N VAL A 16 -19.79 -6.75 4.34
CA VAL A 16 -19.88 -5.80 3.22
C VAL A 16 -19.10 -4.53 3.52
N LEU A 17 -19.28 -3.96 4.72
CA LEU A 17 -18.52 -2.78 5.15
C LEU A 17 -17.02 -3.09 5.29
N SER A 18 -16.69 -4.28 5.77
CA SER A 18 -15.29 -4.73 5.90
C SER A 18 -14.57 -4.71 4.57
N PHE A 19 -15.12 -5.37 3.55
CA PHE A 19 -14.53 -5.38 2.20
C PHE A 19 -14.61 -4.01 1.51
N ALA A 20 -15.74 -3.31 1.64
CA ALA A 20 -15.89 -1.98 1.05
C ALA A 20 -14.89 -0.98 1.60
N SER A 21 -14.59 -1.01 2.90
CA SER A 21 -13.60 -0.13 3.51
C SER A 21 -12.18 -0.40 3.01
N ALA A 22 -11.82 -1.68 2.80
CA ALA A 22 -10.53 -2.05 2.24
C ALA A 22 -10.38 -1.55 0.79
N ILE A 23 -11.41 -1.74 -0.03
CA ILE A 23 -11.42 -1.24 -1.42
C ILE A 23 -11.39 0.29 -1.44
N TRP A 24 -12.17 0.93 -0.59
CA TRP A 24 -12.16 2.39 -0.47
C TRP A 24 -10.77 2.92 -0.14
N PHE A 25 -10.09 2.31 0.84
CA PHE A 25 -8.72 2.69 1.20
C PHE A 25 -7.76 2.53 0.01
N TRP A 26 -7.83 1.40 -0.69
CA TRP A 26 -6.98 1.13 -1.84
C TRP A 26 -7.15 2.15 -2.97
N MET A 27 -8.39 2.59 -3.20
CA MET A 27 -8.76 3.49 -4.30
C MET A 27 -8.66 4.97 -3.96
N THR A 28 -8.52 5.34 -2.68
CA THR A 28 -8.65 6.74 -2.24
C THR A 28 -7.31 7.29 -1.78
N PRO A 29 -6.79 8.36 -2.42
CA PRO A 29 -5.55 8.99 -1.97
C PRO A 29 -5.73 9.67 -0.62
N GLN A 30 -4.72 9.56 0.24
CA GLN A 30 -4.64 10.17 1.56
C GLN A 30 -3.45 11.12 1.58
N LYS A 31 -3.61 12.36 1.16
CA LYS A 31 -2.49 13.32 1.06
C LYS A 31 -1.58 13.31 2.30
N PRO A 32 -0.25 13.28 2.14
CA PRO A 32 0.54 13.37 0.91
C PRO A 32 0.69 12.05 0.12
N LYS A 33 0.02 10.98 0.53
CA LYS A 33 0.10 9.66 -0.08
C LYS A 33 -0.78 9.56 -1.33
N PRO A 34 -0.28 9.00 -2.44
CA PRO A 34 -1.14 8.61 -3.56
C PRO A 34 -2.05 7.45 -3.16
N SER A 35 -3.04 7.11 -3.98
CA SER A 35 -3.77 5.86 -3.80
C SER A 35 -2.92 4.66 -4.23
N CYS A 36 -3.12 3.52 -3.59
CA CYS A 36 -2.48 2.27 -4.02
C CYS A 36 -2.86 1.93 -5.47
N HIS A 37 -4.11 2.20 -5.85
CA HIS A 37 -4.58 2.01 -7.22
C HIS A 37 -3.75 2.81 -8.22
N ASP A 38 -3.57 4.11 -8.01
CA ASP A 38 -2.81 4.97 -8.93
C ASP A 38 -1.35 4.54 -9.06
N ILE A 39 -0.74 4.05 -7.99
CA ILE A 39 0.60 3.47 -8.02
C ILE A 39 0.64 2.26 -8.97
N MET A 40 -0.29 1.32 -8.80
CA MET A 40 -0.26 0.05 -9.52
C MET A 40 -0.67 0.14 -10.98
N VAL A 41 -1.51 1.10 -11.34
CA VAL A 41 -1.93 1.31 -12.75
C VAL A 41 -1.09 2.33 -13.50
N GLY A 42 -0.05 2.90 -12.88
CA GLY A 42 0.87 3.84 -13.52
C GLY A 42 0.34 5.27 -13.63
N ASN A 43 -0.68 5.63 -12.88
CA ASN A 43 -1.21 7.00 -12.84
C ASN A 43 -0.46 7.92 -11.87
N TRP A 44 0.25 7.35 -10.91
CA TRP A 44 1.07 8.13 -9.99
C TRP A 44 2.44 8.41 -10.59
N VAL A 45 2.81 9.68 -10.63
CA VAL A 45 4.13 10.15 -11.04
C VAL A 45 4.88 10.64 -9.80
N PRO A 46 6.01 9.99 -9.42
CA PRO A 46 6.81 10.44 -8.28
C PRO A 46 7.31 11.87 -8.47
N THR A 47 7.28 12.66 -7.41
CA THR A 47 7.93 13.96 -7.35
C THR A 47 9.45 13.81 -7.18
N ASP A 48 10.21 14.90 -7.33
CA ASP A 48 11.66 14.89 -7.06
C ASP A 48 11.93 14.45 -5.61
N ASP A 49 11.09 14.86 -4.65
CA ASP A 49 11.19 14.42 -3.26
C ASP A 49 10.94 12.92 -3.10
N ASP A 50 9.98 12.38 -3.82
CA ASP A 50 9.73 10.93 -3.82
C ASP A 50 10.94 10.15 -4.36
N ILE A 51 11.54 10.63 -5.46
CA ILE A 51 12.71 10.00 -6.07
C ILE A 51 13.91 10.00 -5.10
N VAL A 52 14.19 11.14 -4.47
CA VAL A 52 15.28 11.26 -3.47
C VAL A 52 15.05 10.32 -2.28
N LYS A 53 13.79 10.06 -1.93
CA LYS A 53 13.37 9.16 -0.85
C LYS A 53 13.15 7.72 -1.29
N ASN A 54 13.58 7.37 -2.49
CA ASN A 54 13.44 6.04 -3.11
C ASN A 54 11.99 5.55 -3.23
N ARG A 55 11.01 6.43 -3.20
CA ARG A 55 9.60 6.07 -3.39
C ARG A 55 9.31 6.00 -4.89
N MET A 56 9.26 4.78 -5.42
CA MET A 56 9.09 4.52 -6.85
C MET A 56 7.85 3.68 -7.11
N PRO A 57 7.21 3.82 -8.31
CA PRO A 57 6.04 3.02 -8.64
C PRO A 57 6.32 1.53 -8.55
N GLY A 58 5.47 0.82 -7.82
CA GLY A 58 5.56 -0.61 -7.61
C GLY A 58 4.83 -1.05 -6.35
N PHE A 59 4.78 -2.36 -6.11
CA PHE A 59 4.07 -2.91 -4.96
C PHE A 59 4.65 -2.42 -3.62
N GLY A 60 5.97 -2.19 -3.54
CA GLY A 60 6.62 -1.65 -2.34
C GLY A 60 6.01 -0.32 -1.89
N SER A 61 5.77 0.60 -2.82
CA SER A 61 5.13 1.88 -2.49
C SER A 61 3.69 1.72 -2.01
N THR A 62 2.96 0.66 -2.39
CA THR A 62 1.63 0.38 -1.83
C THR A 62 1.73 -0.03 -0.36
N VAL A 63 2.73 -0.81 0.01
CA VAL A 63 3.01 -1.14 1.42
C VAL A 63 3.35 0.11 2.20
N ASN A 64 4.12 1.03 1.61
CA ASN A 64 4.44 2.33 2.18
C ASN A 64 3.18 3.19 2.41
N VAL A 65 2.26 3.21 1.46
CA VAL A 65 0.96 3.90 1.64
C VAL A 65 0.18 3.31 2.82
N ILE A 66 0.11 1.98 2.92
CA ILE A 66 -0.70 1.29 3.93
C ILE A 66 -0.11 1.46 5.33
N ASN A 67 1.17 1.18 5.51
CA ASN A 67 1.80 1.15 6.85
C ASN A 67 3.30 1.47 6.83
N GLY A 68 3.72 2.39 5.96
CA GLY A 68 5.14 2.68 5.72
C GLY A 68 5.93 3.06 6.95
N GLY A 69 5.33 3.80 7.89
CA GLY A 69 6.01 4.21 9.12
C GLY A 69 6.51 3.07 10.00
N VAL A 70 5.95 1.87 9.84
CA VAL A 70 6.30 0.66 10.59
C VAL A 70 7.01 -0.37 9.72
N GLU A 71 6.69 -0.43 8.43
CA GLU A 71 7.10 -1.52 7.55
C GLU A 71 8.22 -1.15 6.56
N CYS A 72 8.43 0.14 6.27
CA CYS A 72 9.35 0.58 5.22
C CYS A 72 10.59 1.30 5.76
N GLY A 73 11.65 1.34 4.96
CA GLY A 73 12.88 2.07 5.28
C GLY A 73 13.77 1.44 6.35
N MET A 74 13.57 0.17 6.67
CA MET A 74 14.33 -0.55 7.69
C MET A 74 15.56 -1.30 7.13
N GLY A 75 15.77 -1.23 5.81
CA GLY A 75 16.84 -1.95 5.11
C GLY A 75 16.57 -3.44 4.90
N THR A 76 15.61 -4.01 5.64
CA THR A 76 15.17 -5.41 5.51
C THR A 76 13.72 -5.53 6.00
N ALA A 77 12.96 -6.40 5.35
CA ALA A 77 11.57 -6.65 5.71
C ALA A 77 11.45 -7.41 7.04
N SER A 78 10.48 -7.00 7.88
CA SER A 78 10.01 -7.86 8.98
C SER A 78 9.29 -9.10 8.41
N GLU A 79 9.08 -10.13 9.25
CA GLU A 79 8.32 -11.32 8.82
C GLU A 79 6.95 -10.96 8.24
N ARG A 80 6.25 -10.02 8.87
CA ARG A 80 4.94 -9.55 8.41
C ARG A 80 5.02 -8.88 7.05
N THR A 81 6.00 -8.02 6.84
CA THR A 81 6.21 -7.32 5.58
C THR A 81 6.64 -8.28 4.48
N ALA A 82 7.53 -9.24 4.81
CA ALA A 82 7.94 -10.29 3.89
C ALA A 82 6.76 -11.15 3.42
N LEU A 83 5.78 -11.42 4.28
CA LEU A 83 4.54 -12.12 3.90
C LEU A 83 3.73 -11.35 2.85
N ARG A 84 3.65 -10.01 2.94
CA ARG A 84 2.98 -9.19 1.92
C ARG A 84 3.62 -9.38 0.55
N TYR A 85 4.95 -9.34 0.48
CA TYR A 85 5.69 -9.56 -0.77
C TYR A 85 5.51 -10.98 -1.30
N ALA A 86 5.50 -11.97 -0.42
CA ALA A 86 5.31 -13.37 -0.79
C ALA A 86 3.91 -13.61 -1.37
N TYR A 87 2.86 -13.08 -0.75
CA TYR A 87 1.50 -13.15 -1.27
C TYR A 87 1.35 -12.44 -2.60
N TYR A 88 1.94 -11.26 -2.75
CA TYR A 88 1.91 -10.54 -4.00
C TYR A 88 2.53 -11.35 -5.15
N ARG A 89 3.71 -11.92 -4.93
CA ARG A 89 4.38 -12.77 -5.92
C ARG A 89 3.58 -14.01 -6.24
N TYR A 90 3.01 -14.65 -5.21
CA TYR A 90 2.15 -15.81 -5.40
C TYR A 90 0.96 -15.49 -6.31
N PHE A 91 0.25 -14.40 -6.07
CA PHE A 91 -0.89 -14.02 -6.89
C PHE A 91 -0.48 -13.56 -8.29
N CYS A 92 0.65 -12.89 -8.45
CA CYS A 92 1.19 -12.57 -9.77
C CYS A 92 1.46 -13.85 -10.57
N ASP A 93 2.05 -14.86 -9.96
CA ASP A 93 2.26 -16.16 -10.60
C ASP A 93 0.94 -16.88 -10.90
N TYR A 94 0.02 -16.88 -9.96
CA TYR A 94 -1.31 -17.48 -10.13
C TYR A 94 -2.07 -16.87 -11.31
N PHE A 95 -2.05 -15.55 -11.44
CA PHE A 95 -2.73 -14.84 -12.54
C PHE A 95 -1.87 -14.70 -13.81
N LYS A 96 -0.64 -15.22 -13.82
CA LYS A 96 0.30 -15.15 -14.94
C LYS A 96 0.57 -13.70 -15.40
N VAL A 97 0.76 -12.80 -14.42
CA VAL A 97 1.15 -11.42 -14.64
C VAL A 97 2.52 -11.15 -14.05
N SER A 98 3.27 -10.22 -14.66
CA SER A 98 4.56 -9.80 -14.12
C SER A 98 4.36 -9.07 -12.78
N PRO A 99 5.19 -9.36 -11.76
CA PRO A 99 5.16 -8.58 -10.52
C PRO A 99 5.66 -7.14 -10.68
N GLY A 100 6.31 -6.81 -11.80
CA GLY A 100 6.91 -5.51 -12.04
C GLY A 100 8.18 -5.28 -11.24
N GLU A 101 8.60 -4.03 -11.20
CA GLU A 101 9.75 -3.56 -10.45
C GLU A 101 9.33 -3.00 -9.08
N ASN A 102 10.31 -2.69 -8.21
CA ASN A 102 10.09 -2.04 -6.90
C ASN A 102 9.04 -2.77 -6.04
N ILE A 103 9.22 -4.09 -5.87
CA ILE A 103 8.27 -4.95 -5.16
C ILE A 103 8.31 -4.70 -3.65
N ASP A 104 9.46 -4.30 -3.10
CA ASP A 104 9.64 -4.02 -1.69
C ASP A 104 9.79 -2.52 -1.40
N CYS A 105 9.64 -2.17 -0.12
CA CYS A 105 9.87 -0.81 0.38
C CYS A 105 10.98 -0.74 1.43
N ASP A 106 11.91 -1.70 1.40
CA ASP A 106 12.94 -1.84 2.44
C ASP A 106 13.83 -0.59 2.55
N HIS A 107 14.03 0.11 1.44
CA HIS A 107 14.83 1.33 1.35
C HIS A 107 14.02 2.59 1.03
N GLU A 108 12.70 2.50 0.99
CA GLU A 108 11.84 3.67 0.81
C GLU A 108 11.67 4.44 2.12
N THR A 109 11.85 5.73 2.09
CA THR A 109 11.47 6.57 3.23
C THR A 109 9.95 6.60 3.35
N PRO A 110 9.37 6.38 4.54
CA PRO A 110 7.92 6.45 4.73
C PRO A 110 7.32 7.76 4.24
N PHE A 111 6.12 7.70 3.66
CA PHE A 111 5.38 8.90 3.30
C PHE A 111 5.12 9.77 4.54
N GLY A 112 5.23 11.08 4.39
CA GLY A 112 5.05 12.04 5.48
C GLY A 112 6.32 12.32 6.31
N LYS A 113 7.45 11.72 5.90
CA LYS A 113 8.76 12.01 6.53
C LYS A 113 9.72 12.62 5.55
#